data_2ef485d666dbd0c01e46fa0aacf576d7
#
_entry.id   2ef485d666dbd0c01e46fa0aacf576d7
#
_cell.length_a   1.000
_cell.length_b   1.000
_cell.length_c   1.000
_cell.angle_alpha   90.00
_cell.angle_beta   90.00
_cell.angle_gamma   90.00
#
_symmetry.space_group_name_H-M   'P 1'
#
loop_
_entity.id
_entity.type
_entity.pdbx_description
1 polymer ?
#
loop_
_entity_poly.entity_id
_entity_poly.type
_entity_poly.pdbx_seq_one_letter_code
_entity_poly.pdbx_strand_id
1 'polypeptide(L)'
;MRALVRPSSDAGKLEAKGVEIARGDMLDLDSLVAAMTGAAAVITTAAGYTGKNKNAHEIDTRGNANLAIAASKTGVPRFVLTSILTSDQTPGVPHFWHKKLAEDKLEELNVPFVALRPGAFFDQIARLGGDPFEKGRIIWLGSKSVPLTLVLTSDLATYLAEAVDADIADGERIEIGWTRPISMREGAELASRLANKKIRVLSLPTGLLLRIGKISGKSGSRMSDMGAMAAWFETGRYVANTSRQAELFGPAPTPEDAVARFAARLGHGRAQS
;
A
#
# COMPACT_ATOMS: atom_id res chain seq x y z
N MET A 1 8.10 21.07 -1.54
CA MET A 1 7.53 19.76 -1.99
C MET A 1 6.56 20.03 -3.14
N ARG A 2 6.61 19.23 -4.19
CA ARG A 2 5.71 19.29 -5.36
C ARG A 2 4.82 18.03 -5.41
N ALA A 3 3.54 18.19 -5.70
CA ALA A 3 2.61 17.08 -5.87
C ALA A 3 2.07 17.03 -7.29
N LEU A 4 2.16 15.85 -7.93
CA LEU A 4 1.48 15.60 -9.20
C LEU A 4 0.00 15.36 -8.95
N VAL A 5 -0.85 16.16 -9.54
CA VAL A 5 -2.32 16.10 -9.39
C VAL A 5 -2.96 16.10 -10.78
N ARG A 6 -3.88 15.16 -11.02
CA ARG A 6 -4.58 15.11 -12.31
C ARG A 6 -5.31 16.43 -12.61
N PRO A 7 -5.40 16.85 -13.88
CA PRO A 7 -6.00 18.12 -14.25
C PRO A 7 -7.41 18.37 -13.66
N SER A 8 -8.22 17.30 -13.58
CA SER A 8 -9.60 17.37 -13.07
C SER A 8 -9.73 17.17 -11.55
N SER A 9 -8.63 16.94 -10.81
CA SER A 9 -8.69 16.67 -9.38
C SER A 9 -8.56 17.95 -8.56
N ASP A 10 -9.32 18.05 -7.47
CA ASP A 10 -9.18 19.12 -6.49
C ASP A 10 -7.82 19.01 -5.76
N ALA A 11 -7.09 20.12 -5.69
CA ALA A 11 -5.80 20.24 -5.03
C ALA A 11 -5.84 21.17 -3.79
N GLY A 12 -6.96 21.76 -3.47
CA GLY A 12 -7.09 22.82 -2.44
C GLY A 12 -6.52 22.42 -1.08
N LYS A 13 -6.65 21.16 -0.67
CA LYS A 13 -6.06 20.69 0.59
C LYS A 13 -4.52 20.63 0.57
N LEU A 14 -3.91 20.43 -0.59
CA LEU A 14 -2.46 20.43 -0.75
C LEU A 14 -1.93 21.86 -0.83
N GLU A 15 -2.60 22.71 -1.61
CA GLU A 15 -2.29 24.13 -1.74
C GLU A 15 -2.37 24.83 -0.39
N ALA A 16 -3.38 24.54 0.43
CA ALA A 16 -3.52 25.08 1.78
C ALA A 16 -2.36 24.67 2.72
N LYS A 17 -1.60 23.65 2.37
CA LYS A 17 -0.39 23.21 3.08
C LYS A 17 0.91 23.75 2.45
N GLY A 18 0.83 24.65 1.49
CA GLY A 18 1.99 25.20 0.79
C GLY A 18 2.68 24.22 -0.17
N VAL A 19 1.96 23.18 -0.63
CA VAL A 19 2.49 22.22 -1.60
C VAL A 19 2.35 22.80 -3.01
N GLU A 20 3.45 22.82 -3.77
CA GLU A 20 3.44 23.17 -5.19
C GLU A 20 2.66 22.11 -5.98
N ILE A 21 1.76 22.53 -6.86
CA ILE A 21 0.95 21.62 -7.67
C ILE A 21 1.47 21.56 -9.09
N ALA A 22 1.91 20.37 -9.52
CA ALA A 22 2.15 20.04 -10.91
C ALA A 22 0.90 19.34 -11.48
N ARG A 23 0.33 19.87 -12.55
CA ARG A 23 -0.81 19.22 -13.23
C ARG A 23 -0.30 18.23 -14.25
N GLY A 24 -0.75 16.98 -14.17
CA GLY A 24 -0.34 15.91 -15.08
C GLY A 24 -1.07 14.60 -14.83
N ASP A 25 -0.78 13.62 -15.66
CA ASP A 25 -1.36 12.27 -15.58
C ASP A 25 -0.28 11.22 -15.75
N MET A 26 -0.36 10.09 -15.01
CA MET A 26 0.59 8.99 -15.15
C MET A 26 0.61 8.38 -16.56
N LEU A 27 -0.46 8.55 -17.33
CA LEU A 27 -0.56 8.07 -18.71
C LEU A 27 -0.02 9.08 -19.74
N ASP A 28 0.35 10.28 -19.31
CA ASP A 28 0.98 11.34 -20.10
C ASP A 28 2.45 11.52 -19.66
N LEU A 29 3.35 10.93 -20.45
CA LEU A 29 4.79 10.93 -20.15
C LEU A 29 5.38 12.34 -20.09
N ASP A 30 4.96 13.24 -20.98
CA ASP A 30 5.52 14.59 -21.03
C ASP A 30 5.15 15.39 -19.78
N SER A 31 3.93 15.21 -19.28
CA SER A 31 3.52 15.81 -18.01
C SER A 31 4.33 15.29 -16.82
N LEU A 32 4.71 14.01 -16.83
CA LEU A 32 5.58 13.43 -15.80
C LEU A 32 7.00 13.96 -15.86
N VAL A 33 7.58 14.07 -17.05
CA VAL A 33 8.91 14.66 -17.26
C VAL A 33 8.93 16.11 -16.76
N ALA A 34 7.92 16.90 -17.13
CA ALA A 34 7.80 18.27 -16.64
C ALA A 34 7.70 18.34 -15.11
N ALA A 35 6.89 17.47 -14.49
CA ALA A 35 6.72 17.43 -13.04
C ALA A 35 7.98 16.98 -12.28
N MET A 36 8.80 16.09 -12.86
CA MET A 36 10.00 15.55 -12.23
C MET A 36 11.25 16.39 -12.49
N THR A 37 11.24 17.27 -13.49
CA THR A 37 12.40 18.13 -13.81
C THR A 37 12.83 18.94 -12.59
N GLY A 38 14.12 18.80 -12.20
CA GLY A 38 14.70 19.47 -11.04
C GLY A 38 14.29 18.91 -9.68
N ALA A 39 13.60 17.76 -9.63
CA ALA A 39 13.27 17.11 -8.38
C ALA A 39 14.52 16.40 -7.79
N ALA A 40 14.80 16.63 -6.50
CA ALA A 40 15.85 15.95 -5.76
C ALA A 40 15.46 14.50 -5.43
N ALA A 41 14.17 14.21 -5.31
CA ALA A 41 13.63 12.87 -5.14
C ALA A 41 12.19 12.78 -5.65
N VAL A 42 11.77 11.56 -5.98
CA VAL A 42 10.39 11.25 -6.32
C VAL A 42 9.86 10.16 -5.39
N ILE A 43 8.71 10.39 -4.78
CA ILE A 43 7.98 9.38 -4.02
C ILE A 43 6.71 9.03 -4.79
N THR A 44 6.46 7.75 -5.03
CA THR A 44 5.21 7.28 -5.65
C THR A 44 4.48 6.27 -4.77
N THR A 45 3.19 6.57 -4.53
CA THR A 45 2.23 5.66 -3.90
C THR A 45 1.12 5.28 -4.87
N ALA A 46 1.33 5.53 -6.16
CA ALA A 46 0.31 5.37 -7.17
C ALA A 46 -0.11 3.90 -7.36
N ALA A 47 -1.42 3.67 -7.38
CA ALA A 47 -2.03 2.39 -7.67
C ALA A 47 -3.39 2.59 -8.34
N GLY A 48 -3.61 1.93 -9.47
CA GLY A 48 -4.89 1.94 -10.17
C GLY A 48 -5.95 1.09 -9.46
N TYR A 49 -5.52 0.06 -8.76
CA TYR A 49 -6.38 -0.90 -8.08
C TYR A 49 -7.28 -0.27 -7.00
N THR A 50 -6.83 0.79 -6.34
CA THR A 50 -7.52 1.39 -5.19
C THR A 50 -8.68 2.34 -5.55
N GLY A 51 -8.86 2.69 -6.83
CA GLY A 51 -9.86 3.67 -7.28
C GLY A 51 -11.09 3.06 -7.95
N LYS A 52 -12.09 3.89 -8.23
CA LYS A 52 -13.20 3.57 -9.17
C LYS A 52 -12.77 3.73 -10.64
N ASN A 53 -11.47 3.78 -10.91
CA ASN A 53 -10.93 4.07 -12.22
C ASN A 53 -11.21 2.92 -13.20
N LYS A 54 -11.77 3.24 -14.35
CA LYS A 54 -11.98 2.28 -15.44
C LYS A 54 -10.65 1.75 -16.02
N ASN A 55 -9.56 2.51 -15.84
CA ASN A 55 -8.23 2.26 -16.38
C ASN A 55 -7.24 1.76 -15.31
N ALA A 56 -7.71 1.06 -14.27
CA ALA A 56 -6.86 0.60 -13.17
C ALA A 56 -5.64 -0.20 -13.65
N HIS A 57 -5.85 -1.15 -14.53
CA HIS A 57 -4.78 -1.97 -15.11
C HIS A 57 -3.75 -1.11 -15.89
N GLU A 58 -4.21 -0.15 -16.67
CA GLU A 58 -3.35 0.73 -17.47
C GLU A 58 -2.50 1.66 -16.58
N ILE A 59 -3.06 2.14 -15.46
CA ILE A 59 -2.33 2.92 -14.46
C ILE A 59 -1.26 2.06 -13.81
N ASP A 60 -1.60 0.82 -13.41
CA ASP A 60 -0.67 -0.08 -12.73
C ASP A 60 0.45 -0.62 -13.65
N THR A 61 0.23 -0.68 -14.96
CA THR A 61 1.22 -1.11 -15.97
C THR A 61 1.90 0.10 -16.64
N ARG A 62 1.25 0.70 -17.63
CA ARG A 62 1.81 1.80 -18.43
C ARG A 62 2.12 3.04 -17.58
N GLY A 63 1.26 3.36 -16.60
CA GLY A 63 1.47 4.51 -15.72
C GLY A 63 2.74 4.37 -14.89
N ASN A 64 2.99 3.20 -14.27
CA ASN A 64 4.23 2.96 -13.53
C ASN A 64 5.45 2.89 -14.45
N ALA A 65 5.33 2.32 -15.66
CA ALA A 65 6.40 2.35 -16.65
C ALA A 65 6.76 3.79 -17.08
N ASN A 66 5.76 4.64 -17.29
CA ASN A 66 5.96 6.06 -17.61
C ASN A 66 6.68 6.80 -16.48
N LEU A 67 6.34 6.51 -15.20
CA LEU A 67 7.06 7.09 -14.05
C LEU A 67 8.55 6.72 -14.09
N ALA A 68 8.89 5.46 -14.36
CA ALA A 68 10.28 5.02 -14.46
C ALA A 68 11.00 5.69 -15.65
N ILE A 69 10.34 5.80 -16.82
CA ILE A 69 10.89 6.46 -18.01
C ILE A 69 11.11 7.96 -17.73
N ALA A 70 10.15 8.63 -17.08
CA ALA A 70 10.28 10.05 -16.73
C ALA A 70 11.43 10.27 -15.75
N ALA A 71 11.57 9.42 -14.73
CA ALA A 71 12.66 9.49 -13.77
C ALA A 71 14.02 9.31 -14.44
N SER A 72 14.17 8.32 -15.36
CA SER A 72 15.38 8.13 -16.14
C SER A 72 15.71 9.34 -17.03
N LYS A 73 14.71 9.89 -17.74
CA LYS A 73 14.90 11.06 -18.62
C LYS A 73 15.30 12.33 -17.86
N THR A 74 14.84 12.50 -16.63
CA THR A 74 15.11 13.68 -15.83
C THR A 74 16.30 13.53 -14.89
N GLY A 75 16.89 12.33 -14.82
CA GLY A 75 18.04 12.04 -13.97
C GLY A 75 17.72 12.20 -12.48
N VAL A 76 16.52 11.80 -12.05
CA VAL A 76 16.13 11.87 -10.61
C VAL A 76 17.10 11.05 -9.76
N PRO A 77 17.79 11.67 -8.79
CA PRO A 77 18.84 10.99 -8.02
C PRO A 77 18.31 9.99 -6.97
N ARG A 78 17.02 10.04 -6.64
CA ARG A 78 16.37 9.11 -5.70
C ARG A 78 14.91 8.90 -6.06
N PHE A 79 14.52 7.65 -6.32
CA PHE A 79 13.14 7.27 -6.59
C PHE A 79 12.65 6.30 -5.50
N VAL A 80 11.65 6.70 -4.72
CA VAL A 80 11.06 5.87 -3.64
C VAL A 80 9.72 5.31 -4.11
N LEU A 81 9.68 3.99 -4.30
CA LEU A 81 8.50 3.26 -4.77
C LEU A 81 7.75 2.61 -3.61
N THR A 82 6.46 2.88 -3.46
CA THR A 82 5.58 1.99 -2.72
C THR A 82 5.29 0.77 -3.59
N SER A 83 5.99 -0.31 -3.28
CA SER A 83 5.76 -1.63 -3.87
C SER A 83 4.76 -2.42 -3.02
N ILE A 84 4.89 -3.74 -2.93
CA ILE A 84 4.06 -4.60 -2.09
C ILE A 84 4.86 -5.81 -1.63
N LEU A 85 4.62 -6.26 -0.42
CA LEU A 85 5.23 -7.48 0.13
C LEU A 85 4.93 -8.68 -0.78
N THR A 86 5.93 -9.52 -1.02
CA THR A 86 5.86 -10.73 -1.86
C THR A 86 5.49 -10.50 -3.34
N SER A 87 5.66 -9.28 -3.87
CA SER A 87 5.35 -8.97 -5.28
C SER A 87 6.07 -9.89 -6.27
N ASP A 88 7.31 -10.28 -5.95
CA ASP A 88 8.16 -11.19 -6.76
C ASP A 88 7.78 -12.68 -6.67
N GLN A 89 6.89 -13.05 -5.76
CA GLN A 89 6.44 -14.43 -5.55
C GLN A 89 5.01 -14.67 -6.07
N THR A 90 4.37 -13.64 -6.65
CA THR A 90 2.93 -13.62 -6.91
C THR A 90 2.54 -13.29 -8.35
N PRO A 91 3.07 -13.99 -9.37
CA PRO A 91 2.70 -13.75 -10.76
C PRO A 91 1.21 -13.97 -11.04
N GLY A 92 0.53 -14.77 -10.21
CA GLY A 92 -0.91 -15.01 -10.28
C GLY A 92 -1.79 -13.98 -9.57
N VAL A 93 -1.22 -12.94 -8.94
CA VAL A 93 -1.96 -11.84 -8.30
C VAL A 93 -1.64 -10.54 -9.05
N PRO A 94 -2.46 -10.12 -10.03
CA PRO A 94 -2.11 -9.07 -10.98
C PRO A 94 -1.61 -7.78 -10.35
N HIS A 95 -2.32 -7.22 -9.35
CA HIS A 95 -1.90 -5.95 -8.76
C HIS A 95 -0.61 -6.05 -7.90
N PHE A 96 -0.24 -7.24 -7.40
CA PHE A 96 1.06 -7.47 -6.78
C PHE A 96 2.14 -7.53 -7.85
N TRP A 97 1.88 -8.33 -8.89
CA TRP A 97 2.82 -8.52 -9.99
C TRP A 97 3.15 -7.21 -10.73
N HIS A 98 2.16 -6.31 -10.88
CA HIS A 98 2.41 -5.00 -11.48
C HIS A 98 3.43 -4.16 -10.70
N LYS A 99 3.50 -4.33 -9.37
CA LYS A 99 4.54 -3.67 -8.56
C LYS A 99 5.92 -4.25 -8.83
N LYS A 100 6.02 -5.58 -8.99
CA LYS A 100 7.28 -6.21 -9.42
C LYS A 100 7.72 -5.69 -10.79
N LEU A 101 6.81 -5.58 -11.75
CA LEU A 101 7.12 -5.02 -13.08
C LEU A 101 7.56 -3.56 -13.00
N ALA A 102 7.04 -2.78 -12.07
CA ALA A 102 7.50 -1.41 -11.84
C ALA A 102 8.93 -1.36 -11.28
N GLU A 103 9.26 -2.24 -10.32
CA GLU A 103 10.64 -2.40 -9.82
C GLU A 103 11.59 -2.79 -10.95
N ASP A 104 11.22 -3.80 -11.77
CA ASP A 104 12.04 -4.26 -12.89
C ASP A 104 12.29 -3.15 -13.91
N LYS A 105 11.28 -2.32 -14.17
CA LYS A 105 11.42 -1.21 -15.12
C LYS A 105 12.36 -0.12 -14.62
N LEU A 106 12.35 0.17 -13.31
CA LEU A 106 13.29 1.10 -12.70
C LEU A 106 14.73 0.55 -12.80
N GLU A 107 14.92 -0.74 -12.53
CA GLU A 107 16.21 -1.43 -12.63
C GLU A 107 16.73 -1.48 -14.09
N GLU A 108 15.89 -1.86 -15.06
CA GLU A 108 16.19 -1.87 -16.49
C GLU A 108 16.68 -0.51 -16.99
N LEU A 109 16.10 0.58 -16.49
CA LEU A 109 16.45 1.95 -16.88
C LEU A 109 17.56 2.56 -16.03
N ASN A 110 18.17 1.80 -15.13
CA ASN A 110 19.21 2.25 -14.19
C ASN A 110 18.78 3.51 -13.41
N VAL A 111 17.51 3.59 -13.01
CA VAL A 111 17.02 4.65 -12.12
C VAL A 111 17.47 4.33 -10.70
N PRO A 112 18.13 5.25 -9.97
CA PRO A 112 18.43 5.06 -8.55
C PRO A 112 17.14 4.95 -7.75
N PHE A 113 16.77 3.75 -7.26
CA PHE A 113 15.50 3.57 -6.56
C PHE A 113 15.61 2.74 -5.28
N VAL A 114 14.62 2.96 -4.41
CA VAL A 114 14.33 2.12 -3.25
C VAL A 114 12.87 1.70 -3.32
N ALA A 115 12.59 0.42 -3.14
CA ALA A 115 11.24 -0.10 -3.09
C ALA A 115 10.87 -0.47 -1.65
N LEU A 116 9.93 0.24 -1.04
CA LEU A 116 9.32 -0.20 0.20
C LEU A 116 8.19 -1.18 -0.14
N ARG A 117 8.30 -2.40 0.40
CA ARG A 117 7.34 -3.50 0.20
C ARG A 117 6.47 -3.69 1.44
N PRO A 118 5.43 -2.86 1.63
CA PRO A 118 4.57 -2.94 2.81
C PRO A 118 3.71 -4.19 2.82
N GLY A 119 3.40 -4.64 4.05
CA GLY A 119 2.31 -5.56 4.32
C GLY A 119 0.94 -4.95 4.00
N ALA A 120 -0.13 -5.66 4.33
CA ALA A 120 -1.49 -5.19 4.09
C ALA A 120 -1.86 -4.03 5.03
N PHE A 121 -2.61 -3.05 4.52
CA PHE A 121 -2.97 -1.85 5.27
C PHE A 121 -4.13 -2.12 6.24
N PHE A 122 -3.80 -2.31 7.52
CA PHE A 122 -4.78 -2.63 8.56
C PHE A 122 -5.87 -1.57 8.67
N ASP A 123 -5.51 -0.30 8.69
CA ASP A 123 -6.44 0.82 8.83
C ASP A 123 -7.40 0.97 7.64
N GLN A 124 -6.99 0.58 6.44
CA GLN A 124 -7.87 0.54 5.26
C GLN A 124 -8.81 -0.66 5.31
N ILE A 125 -8.27 -1.85 5.62
CA ILE A 125 -9.02 -3.10 5.69
C ILE A 125 -10.07 -3.02 6.80
N ALA A 126 -9.69 -2.60 8.00
CA ALA A 126 -10.58 -2.53 9.14
C ALA A 126 -11.77 -1.59 8.89
N ARG A 127 -11.63 -0.60 8.00
CA ARG A 127 -12.66 0.38 7.65
C ARG A 127 -13.48 0.03 6.40
N LEU A 128 -13.25 -1.09 5.74
CA LEU A 128 -14.05 -1.50 4.56
C LEU A 128 -15.56 -1.56 4.85
N GLY A 129 -15.94 -1.92 6.07
CA GLY A 129 -17.33 -1.97 6.56
C GLY A 129 -17.77 -0.75 7.37
N GLY A 130 -17.01 0.37 7.31
CA GLY A 130 -17.17 1.55 8.16
C GLY A 130 -16.25 1.51 9.38
N ASP A 131 -16.44 2.41 10.35
CA ASP A 131 -15.67 2.42 11.59
C ASP A 131 -15.91 1.12 12.39
N PRO A 132 -14.88 0.29 12.64
CA PRO A 132 -15.06 -0.98 13.32
C PRO A 132 -15.49 -0.82 14.79
N PHE A 133 -15.12 0.27 15.43
CA PHE A 133 -15.47 0.57 16.81
C PHE A 133 -16.94 0.95 16.95
N GLU A 134 -17.49 1.69 16.00
CA GLU A 134 -18.92 1.98 15.93
C GLU A 134 -19.73 0.75 15.51
N LYS A 135 -19.34 0.12 14.39
CA LYS A 135 -20.08 -0.97 13.74
C LYS A 135 -19.93 -2.33 14.45
N GLY A 136 -18.94 -2.49 15.33
CA GLY A 136 -18.63 -3.76 16.01
C GLY A 136 -18.21 -4.89 15.07
N ARG A 137 -17.67 -4.55 13.88
CA ARG A 137 -17.27 -5.55 12.89
C ARG A 137 -16.18 -5.06 11.96
N ILE A 138 -15.36 -6.01 11.48
CA ILE A 138 -14.41 -5.87 10.39
C ILE A 138 -14.84 -6.81 9.26
N ILE A 139 -14.88 -6.35 8.01
CA ILE A 139 -15.13 -7.20 6.85
C ILE A 139 -13.78 -7.68 6.31
N TRP A 140 -13.64 -8.99 6.09
CA TRP A 140 -12.42 -9.60 5.60
C TRP A 140 -12.69 -10.56 4.44
N LEU A 141 -11.72 -10.70 3.54
CA LEU A 141 -11.76 -11.63 2.41
C LEU A 141 -10.77 -12.78 2.67
N GLY A 142 -11.28 -13.99 2.72
CA GLY A 142 -10.50 -15.18 3.03
C GLY A 142 -10.52 -15.57 4.51
N SER A 143 -9.58 -16.43 4.92
CA SER A 143 -9.46 -16.93 6.29
C SER A 143 -9.06 -15.83 7.28
N LYS A 144 -9.89 -15.62 8.29
CA LYS A 144 -9.60 -14.66 9.37
C LYS A 144 -8.58 -15.13 10.40
N SER A 145 -8.09 -16.36 10.27
CA SER A 145 -7.23 -17.00 11.26
C SER A 145 -5.78 -17.17 10.80
N VAL A 146 -5.50 -16.94 9.53
CA VAL A 146 -4.15 -17.01 9.00
C VAL A 146 -3.43 -15.69 9.30
N PRO A 147 -2.27 -15.72 9.98
CA PRO A 147 -1.47 -14.54 10.22
C PRO A 147 -0.90 -13.99 8.91
N LEU A 148 -0.83 -12.65 8.82
CA LEU A 148 -0.20 -11.94 7.73
C LEU A 148 0.47 -10.67 8.27
N THR A 149 1.44 -10.15 7.51
CA THR A 149 2.07 -8.88 7.85
C THR A 149 1.12 -7.72 7.56
N LEU A 150 0.98 -6.86 8.55
CA LEU A 150 0.15 -5.66 8.50
C LEU A 150 1.00 -4.41 8.72
N VAL A 151 0.49 -3.27 8.27
CA VAL A 151 1.07 -1.95 8.46
C VAL A 151 -0.03 -0.90 8.56
N LEU A 152 0.21 0.25 9.19
CA LEU A 152 -0.65 1.42 9.07
C LEU A 152 -0.18 2.31 7.92
N THR A 153 -1.12 2.89 7.18
CA THR A 153 -0.79 3.85 6.11
C THR A 153 0.05 5.03 6.58
N SER A 154 -0.15 5.46 7.83
CA SER A 154 0.66 6.52 8.42
C SER A 154 2.11 6.16 8.66
N ASP A 155 2.37 4.92 9.09
CA ASP A 155 3.73 4.47 9.35
C ASP A 155 4.48 4.35 8.02
N LEU A 156 3.83 3.78 7.00
CA LEU A 156 4.40 3.74 5.66
C LEU A 156 4.70 5.14 5.13
N ALA A 157 3.81 6.12 5.36
CA ALA A 157 4.04 7.50 4.91
C ALA A 157 5.30 8.12 5.55
N THR A 158 5.55 7.82 6.83
CA THR A 158 6.79 8.23 7.53
C THR A 158 8.00 7.56 6.89
N TYR A 159 7.99 6.24 6.71
CA TYR A 159 9.11 5.51 6.10
C TYR A 159 9.40 5.93 4.65
N LEU A 160 8.36 6.26 3.87
CA LEU A 160 8.54 6.79 2.51
C LEU A 160 9.25 8.14 2.51
N ALA A 161 8.95 9.00 3.49
CA ALA A 161 9.62 10.29 3.62
C ALA A 161 11.07 10.12 4.08
N GLU A 162 11.32 9.27 5.09
CA GLU A 162 12.66 8.98 5.61
C GLU A 162 13.56 8.29 4.57
N ALA A 163 13.00 7.44 3.70
CA ALA A 163 13.74 6.74 2.65
C ALA A 163 14.33 7.68 1.58
N VAL A 164 13.91 8.95 1.52
CA VAL A 164 14.50 9.95 0.61
C VAL A 164 15.96 10.21 0.96
N ASP A 165 16.25 10.39 2.25
CA ASP A 165 17.56 10.81 2.75
C ASP A 165 18.34 9.68 3.46
N ALA A 166 17.71 8.52 3.67
CA ALA A 166 18.34 7.38 4.33
C ALA A 166 19.44 6.76 3.46
N ASP A 167 20.48 6.24 4.12
CA ASP A 167 21.59 5.52 3.48
C ASP A 167 21.12 4.10 3.08
N ILE A 168 20.49 4.04 1.93
CA ILE A 168 19.92 2.83 1.34
C ILE A 168 20.50 2.66 -0.05
N ALA A 169 21.00 1.46 -0.35
CA ALA A 169 21.57 1.14 -1.65
C ALA A 169 20.51 1.22 -2.77
N ASP A 170 20.96 1.65 -3.96
CA ASP A 170 20.08 1.68 -5.12
C ASP A 170 19.62 0.26 -5.50
N GLY A 171 18.34 0.15 -5.85
CA GLY A 171 17.70 -1.12 -6.15
C GLY A 171 17.31 -1.94 -4.91
N GLU A 172 17.52 -1.44 -3.69
CA GLU A 172 17.16 -2.16 -2.47
C GLU A 172 15.64 -2.25 -2.29
N ARG A 173 15.19 -3.44 -1.85
CA ARG A 173 13.78 -3.76 -1.59
C ARG A 173 13.62 -4.07 -0.11
N ILE A 174 12.86 -3.23 0.59
CA ILE A 174 12.73 -3.27 2.05
C ILE A 174 11.32 -3.69 2.42
N GLU A 175 11.20 -4.80 3.13
CA GLU A 175 9.93 -5.30 3.62
C GLU A 175 9.48 -4.51 4.86
N ILE A 176 8.22 -4.05 4.85
CA ILE A 176 7.68 -3.15 5.88
C ILE A 176 6.48 -3.80 6.56
N GLY A 177 6.50 -3.80 7.89
CA GLY A 177 5.42 -4.37 8.68
C GLY A 177 5.54 -4.08 10.17
N TRP A 178 4.66 -4.70 10.94
CA TRP A 178 4.75 -4.73 12.40
C TRP A 178 5.79 -5.77 12.85
N THR A 179 6.18 -5.73 14.12
CA THR A 179 7.19 -6.65 14.72
C THR A 179 6.88 -8.12 14.51
N ARG A 180 5.61 -8.48 14.29
CA ARG A 180 5.15 -9.83 14.00
C ARG A 180 3.89 -9.84 13.14
N PRO A 181 3.65 -10.89 12.36
CA PRO A 181 2.39 -11.07 11.68
C PRO A 181 1.26 -11.38 12.68
N ILE A 182 0.05 -10.92 12.38
CA ILE A 182 -1.17 -11.27 13.13
C ILE A 182 -2.30 -11.65 12.18
N SER A 183 -3.27 -12.41 12.70
CA SER A 183 -4.50 -12.69 11.96
C SER A 183 -5.51 -11.54 12.11
N MET A 184 -6.46 -11.43 11.18
CA MET A 184 -7.55 -10.45 11.30
C MET A 184 -8.42 -10.70 12.53
N ARG A 185 -8.52 -11.96 13.00
CA ARG A 185 -9.16 -12.32 14.25
C ARG A 185 -8.45 -11.66 15.43
N GLU A 186 -7.13 -11.80 15.50
CA GLU A 186 -6.32 -11.20 16.57
C GLU A 186 -6.41 -9.67 16.53
N GLY A 187 -6.33 -9.04 15.35
CA GLY A 187 -6.52 -7.60 15.20
C GLY A 187 -7.88 -7.11 15.72
N ALA A 188 -8.96 -7.87 15.48
CA ALA A 188 -10.28 -7.57 16.01
C ALA A 188 -10.36 -7.78 17.52
N GLU A 189 -9.64 -8.75 18.09
CA GLU A 189 -9.54 -8.98 19.52
C GLU A 189 -8.78 -7.85 20.24
N LEU A 190 -7.68 -7.37 19.63
CA LEU A 190 -6.96 -6.18 20.12
C LEU A 190 -7.88 -4.95 20.13
N ALA A 191 -8.56 -4.68 19.02
CA ALA A 191 -9.52 -3.58 18.93
C ALA A 191 -10.68 -3.72 19.92
N SER A 192 -11.16 -4.95 20.16
CA SER A 192 -12.23 -5.23 21.13
C SER A 192 -11.83 -4.90 22.55
N ARG A 193 -10.59 -5.25 22.95
CA ARG A 193 -10.06 -4.91 24.28
C ARG A 193 -9.95 -3.41 24.50
N LEU A 194 -9.46 -2.67 23.50
CA LEU A 194 -9.34 -1.20 23.58
C LEU A 194 -10.70 -0.52 23.71
N ALA A 195 -11.68 -1.00 22.95
CA ALA A 195 -13.04 -0.42 22.94
C ALA A 195 -13.92 -0.89 24.10
N ASN A 196 -13.49 -1.88 24.87
CA ASN A 196 -14.35 -2.62 25.81
C ASN A 196 -15.68 -3.06 25.17
N LYS A 197 -15.62 -3.46 23.90
CA LYS A 197 -16.78 -3.83 23.07
C LYS A 197 -16.39 -4.92 22.09
N LYS A 198 -17.23 -5.93 21.92
CA LYS A 198 -16.96 -7.04 20.98
C LYS A 198 -16.97 -6.56 19.54
N ILE A 199 -15.83 -6.67 18.86
CA ILE A 199 -15.65 -6.46 17.42
C ILE A 199 -15.45 -7.82 16.76
N ARG A 200 -16.27 -8.15 15.77
CA ARG A 200 -16.26 -9.45 15.08
C ARG A 200 -15.67 -9.32 13.68
N VAL A 201 -14.96 -10.35 13.21
CA VAL A 201 -14.54 -10.45 11.81
C VAL A 201 -15.61 -11.22 11.03
N LEU A 202 -16.22 -10.53 10.06
CA LEU A 202 -17.10 -11.12 9.06
C LEU A 202 -16.26 -11.48 7.85
N SER A 203 -15.98 -12.79 7.66
CA SER A 203 -15.13 -13.22 6.57
C SER A 203 -15.95 -13.83 5.42
N LEU A 204 -15.59 -13.46 4.18
CA LEU A 204 -16.13 -14.03 2.96
C LEU A 204 -15.15 -15.12 2.48
N PRO A 205 -15.60 -16.38 2.30
CA PRO A 205 -14.73 -17.47 1.86
C PRO A 205 -14.11 -17.21 0.49
N THR A 206 -12.81 -17.47 0.35
CA THR A 206 -12.06 -17.31 -0.91
C THR A 206 -12.68 -18.09 -2.07
N GLY A 207 -13.17 -19.32 -1.84
CA GLY A 207 -13.84 -20.10 -2.86
C GLY A 207 -15.09 -19.43 -3.44
N LEU A 208 -15.83 -18.66 -2.66
CA LEU A 208 -16.98 -17.88 -3.14
C LEU A 208 -16.52 -16.72 -4.03
N LEU A 209 -15.48 -16.01 -3.65
CA LEU A 209 -14.90 -14.90 -4.43
C LEU A 209 -14.43 -15.39 -5.81
N LEU A 210 -13.70 -16.50 -5.85
CA LEU A 210 -13.20 -17.10 -7.09
C LEU A 210 -14.35 -17.57 -8.00
N ARG A 211 -15.43 -18.14 -7.43
CA ARG A 211 -16.62 -18.53 -8.20
C ARG A 211 -17.32 -17.33 -8.83
N ILE A 212 -17.52 -16.27 -8.06
CA ILE A 212 -18.13 -15.02 -8.56
C ILE A 212 -17.27 -14.41 -9.66
N GLY A 213 -15.94 -14.38 -9.49
CA GLY A 213 -14.99 -13.90 -10.49
C GLY A 213 -15.06 -14.68 -11.81
N LYS A 214 -15.23 -16.00 -11.76
CA LYS A 214 -15.39 -16.86 -12.95
C LYS A 214 -16.72 -16.64 -13.66
N ILE A 215 -17.82 -16.47 -12.92
CA ILE A 215 -19.18 -16.29 -13.49
C ILE A 215 -19.32 -14.90 -14.16
N SER A 216 -18.61 -13.90 -13.66
CA SER A 216 -18.67 -12.54 -14.25
C SER A 216 -18.04 -12.44 -15.63
N GLY A 217 -17.42 -13.51 -16.17
CA GLY A 217 -16.97 -13.66 -17.56
C GLY A 217 -15.87 -12.69 -18.02
N LYS A 218 -15.37 -11.84 -17.15
CA LYS A 218 -14.30 -10.88 -17.45
C LYS A 218 -13.01 -11.38 -16.79
N SER A 219 -12.15 -12.02 -17.58
CA SER A 219 -10.75 -12.24 -17.22
C SER A 219 -10.14 -10.89 -16.83
N GLY A 220 -9.56 -10.78 -15.63
CA GLY A 220 -9.07 -9.52 -15.09
C GLY A 220 -10.13 -8.69 -14.33
N SER A 221 -11.27 -9.28 -13.96
CA SER A 221 -12.22 -8.58 -13.09
C SER A 221 -11.59 -8.34 -11.70
N ARG A 222 -11.90 -7.19 -11.11
CA ARG A 222 -11.47 -6.83 -9.75
C ARG A 222 -11.77 -7.94 -8.72
N MET A 223 -12.86 -8.67 -8.90
CA MET A 223 -13.26 -9.78 -8.03
C MET A 223 -12.33 -11.00 -8.18
N SER A 224 -11.85 -11.28 -9.39
CA SER A 224 -10.88 -12.35 -9.64
C SER A 224 -9.53 -12.03 -8.98
N ASP A 225 -9.07 -10.80 -9.12
CA ASP A 225 -7.83 -10.33 -8.50
C ASP A 225 -7.92 -10.33 -6.95
N MET A 226 -9.03 -9.86 -6.39
CA MET A 226 -9.30 -9.98 -4.95
C MET A 226 -9.34 -11.44 -4.48
N GLY A 227 -9.89 -12.34 -5.28
CA GLY A 227 -9.90 -13.77 -5.00
C GLY A 227 -8.49 -14.38 -5.02
N ALA A 228 -7.66 -14.00 -5.99
CA ALA A 228 -6.26 -14.44 -6.08
C ALA A 228 -5.43 -13.92 -4.89
N MET A 229 -5.61 -12.67 -4.51
CA MET A 229 -4.99 -12.07 -3.33
C MET A 229 -5.40 -12.80 -2.04
N ALA A 230 -6.70 -13.05 -1.85
CA ALA A 230 -7.21 -13.76 -0.68
C ALA A 230 -6.64 -15.19 -0.61
N ALA A 231 -6.55 -15.88 -1.75
CA ALA A 231 -5.94 -17.21 -1.84
C ALA A 231 -4.45 -17.16 -1.47
N TRP A 232 -3.73 -16.12 -1.89
CA TRP A 232 -2.32 -15.93 -1.51
C TRP A 232 -2.17 -15.72 0.00
N PHE A 233 -2.99 -14.88 0.61
CA PHE A 233 -2.97 -14.67 2.06
C PHE A 233 -3.24 -15.97 2.84
N GLU A 234 -4.12 -16.84 2.34
CA GLU A 234 -4.42 -18.13 2.97
C GLU A 234 -3.25 -19.13 2.94
N THR A 235 -2.23 -18.91 2.10
CA THR A 235 -1.02 -19.73 2.12
C THR A 235 -0.16 -19.53 3.37
N GLY A 236 -0.37 -18.45 4.13
CA GLY A 236 0.46 -18.06 5.27
C GLY A 236 1.84 -17.50 4.89
N ARG A 237 2.11 -17.31 3.60
CA ARG A 237 3.42 -16.84 3.09
C ARG A 237 3.56 -15.32 3.03
N TYR A 238 2.48 -14.58 3.32
CA TYR A 238 2.50 -13.11 3.32
C TYR A 238 3.07 -12.57 4.63
N VAL A 239 4.36 -12.84 4.86
CA VAL A 239 5.09 -12.52 6.09
C VAL A 239 6.39 -11.81 5.74
N ALA A 240 6.62 -10.64 6.36
CA ALA A 240 7.80 -9.81 6.16
C ALA A 240 8.93 -10.15 7.12
N ASN A 241 10.16 -10.00 6.65
CA ASN A 241 11.34 -9.85 7.50
C ASN A 241 11.58 -8.33 7.72
N THR A 242 11.24 -7.84 8.90
CA THR A 242 11.34 -6.42 9.26
C THR A 242 12.68 -6.01 9.85
N SER A 243 13.71 -6.86 9.80
CA SER A 243 15.04 -6.54 10.36
C SER A 243 15.64 -5.30 9.68
N ARG A 244 15.61 -5.25 8.35
CA ARG A 244 16.15 -4.12 7.60
C ARG A 244 15.34 -2.84 7.80
N GLN A 245 14.03 -2.94 7.95
CA GLN A 245 13.18 -1.82 8.37
C GLN A 245 13.64 -1.26 9.72
N ALA A 246 13.91 -2.14 10.69
CA ALA A 246 14.31 -1.71 12.04
C ALA A 246 15.70 -1.05 12.05
N GLU A 247 16.63 -1.51 11.22
CA GLU A 247 17.95 -0.88 11.05
C GLU A 247 17.86 0.53 10.49
N LEU A 248 17.01 0.75 9.50
CA LEU A 248 16.91 2.01 8.75
C LEU A 248 16.02 3.04 9.42
N PHE A 249 14.87 2.62 9.96
CA PHE A 249 13.80 3.50 10.42
C PHE A 249 13.49 3.36 11.91
N GLY A 250 14.30 2.58 12.63
CA GLY A 250 14.05 2.25 14.04
C GLY A 250 13.05 1.10 14.23
N PRO A 251 12.78 0.72 15.50
CA PRO A 251 11.98 -0.45 15.82
C PRO A 251 10.60 -0.44 15.17
N ALA A 252 10.24 -1.53 14.51
CA ALA A 252 8.89 -1.70 13.96
C ALA A 252 7.84 -1.64 15.09
N PRO A 253 6.65 -1.08 14.84
CA PRO A 253 5.58 -1.04 15.83
C PRO A 253 5.10 -2.44 16.20
N THR A 254 4.70 -2.64 17.46
CA THR A 254 3.96 -3.84 17.83
C THR A 254 2.53 -3.80 17.30
N PRO A 255 1.88 -4.96 17.07
CA PRO A 255 0.46 -4.98 16.70
C PRO A 255 -0.43 -4.24 17.71
N GLU A 256 -0.10 -4.36 18.99
CA GLU A 256 -0.80 -3.74 20.11
C GLU A 256 -0.75 -2.20 19.99
N ASP A 257 0.44 -1.63 19.80
CA ASP A 257 0.64 -0.19 19.65
C ASP A 257 -0.01 0.33 18.36
N ALA A 258 0.13 -0.41 17.28
CA ALA A 258 -0.45 0.00 16.00
C ALA A 258 -1.98 0.05 16.05
N VAL A 259 -2.63 -0.97 16.64
CA VAL A 259 -4.09 -0.98 16.80
C VAL A 259 -4.54 0.10 17.78
N ALA A 260 -3.78 0.40 18.84
CA ALA A 260 -4.08 1.50 19.76
C ALA A 260 -4.01 2.87 19.06
N ARG A 261 -2.97 3.11 18.25
CA ARG A 261 -2.85 4.34 17.45
C ARG A 261 -3.97 4.47 16.41
N PHE A 262 -4.37 3.36 15.79
CA PHE A 262 -5.52 3.34 14.88
C PHE A 262 -6.82 3.72 15.61
N ALA A 263 -7.10 3.14 16.80
CA ALA A 263 -8.24 3.46 17.62
C ALA A 263 -8.27 4.96 18.02
N ALA A 264 -7.13 5.47 18.47
CA ALA A 264 -7.00 6.88 18.86
C ALA A 264 -7.31 7.84 17.71
N ARG A 265 -6.88 7.54 16.48
CA ARG A 265 -7.20 8.34 15.29
C ARG A 265 -8.68 8.39 14.94
N LEU A 266 -9.43 7.37 15.32
CA LEU A 266 -10.89 7.32 15.15
C LEU A 266 -11.65 7.88 16.37
N GLY A 267 -10.92 8.44 17.36
CA GLY A 267 -11.54 8.99 18.56
C GLY A 267 -11.93 7.96 19.61
N HIS A 268 -11.44 6.70 19.49
CA HIS A 268 -11.78 5.61 20.40
C HIS A 268 -10.64 5.20 21.35
N GLY A 269 -9.53 5.92 21.39
CA GLY A 269 -8.45 5.72 22.35
C GLY A 269 -8.79 6.35 23.70
N ARG A 270 -8.52 5.65 24.83
CA ARG A 270 -8.40 6.33 26.11
C ARG A 270 -7.21 7.29 25.99
N ALA A 271 -7.42 8.59 26.26
CA ALA A 271 -6.32 9.46 26.59
C ALA A 271 -5.55 8.78 27.74
N GLN A 272 -4.30 8.38 27.50
CA GLN A 272 -3.43 8.02 28.60
C GLN A 272 -3.17 9.34 29.35
N SER A 273 -3.83 9.46 30.51
CA SER A 273 -3.57 10.49 31.50
C SER A 273 -2.21 10.24 32.16
#